data_c63f83b64d346b60463a141ff70e738f
#
_entry.id   c63f83b64d346b60463a141ff70e738f
#
_cell.length_a   1.000
_cell.length_b   1.000
_cell.length_c   1.000
_cell.angle_alpha   90.00
_cell.angle_beta   90.00
_cell.angle_gamma   90.00
#
_symmetry.space_group_name_H-M   'P 1'
#
loop_
_entity.id
_entity.type
_entity.pdbx_description
1 polymer ?
#
loop_
_entity_poly.entity_id
_entity_poly.type
_entity_poly.pdbx_seq_one_letter_code
_entity_poly.pdbx_strand_id
1 'polypeptide(L)'
;YRDSGLNLDGASELVVSQATDHLTPGGTAHLLAAWVHTSGETWQQRVASWLPDKGIAAWVIQRDVADPALYVSTWLEDESLDIRSPEGQERSRAWLEHFQEHEVNGIGFGFVAIQRIGDDEPADILAEEMPQAFSDPLGPEVEEYFARVAWLRDLVPGELQGKHFQVRPGLAREDIGTPDEDLGQGFTRAALRLTRTDGPRWSHEV
;
A
#
# COMPACT_ATOMS: atom_id res chain seq x y z
N TYR A 1 1.31 19.32 -0.30
CA TYR A 1 -0.05 19.28 -0.77
C TYR A 1 -0.75 20.61 -0.67
N ARG A 2 -1.71 20.80 -1.58
CA ARG A 2 -2.25 22.07 -2.00
C ARG A 2 -2.65 23.02 -0.87
N ASP A 3 -3.19 22.55 0.22
CA ASP A 3 -3.83 23.39 1.23
C ASP A 3 -3.39 23.09 2.67
N SER A 4 -2.46 22.17 2.86
CA SER A 4 -2.03 21.79 4.21
C SER A 4 -0.99 22.73 4.81
N GLY A 5 -0.24 23.45 3.99
CA GLY A 5 0.93 24.23 4.42
C GLY A 5 2.10 23.38 4.91
N LEU A 6 2.01 22.04 4.75
CA LEU A 6 3.04 21.09 5.14
C LEU A 6 3.85 20.68 3.91
N ASN A 7 5.13 20.34 4.15
CA ASN A 7 6.04 19.96 3.08
C ASN A 7 5.76 18.52 2.61
N LEU A 8 5.88 18.28 1.31
CA LEU A 8 5.76 16.98 0.66
C LEU A 8 4.52 16.19 1.15
N ASP A 9 4.72 15.04 1.75
CA ASP A 9 3.69 14.16 2.31
C ASP A 9 3.38 14.40 3.79
N GLY A 10 3.86 15.51 4.36
CA GLY A 10 3.67 15.85 5.76
C GLY A 10 2.21 15.90 6.22
N ALA A 11 1.25 16.16 5.30
CA ALA A 11 -0.17 16.08 5.64
C ALA A 11 -0.62 14.63 5.90
N SER A 12 -0.17 13.69 5.08
CA SER A 12 -0.42 12.26 5.27
C SER A 12 0.25 11.77 6.56
N GLU A 13 1.52 12.14 6.77
CA GLU A 13 2.26 11.83 7.99
C GLU A 13 1.52 12.32 9.24
N LEU A 14 1.09 13.57 9.26
CA LEU A 14 0.38 14.16 10.39
C LEU A 14 -0.90 13.39 10.72
N VAL A 15 -1.72 13.10 9.71
CA VAL A 15 -3.00 12.40 9.93
C VAL A 15 -2.78 10.95 10.33
N VAL A 16 -1.85 10.23 9.69
CA VAL A 16 -1.55 8.84 9.99
C VAL A 16 -0.96 8.70 11.40
N SER A 17 0.01 9.54 11.77
CA SER A 17 0.66 9.48 13.08
C SER A 17 -0.29 9.80 14.24
N GLN A 18 -1.26 10.69 14.03
CA GLN A 18 -2.22 11.09 15.08
C GLN A 18 -3.46 10.19 15.11
N ALA A 19 -3.73 9.43 14.07
CA ALA A 19 -4.96 8.63 13.98
C ALA A 19 -5.14 7.69 15.18
N THR A 20 -4.06 7.08 15.64
CA THR A 20 -4.08 6.11 16.76
C THR A 20 -4.51 6.73 18.07
N ASP A 21 -4.17 7.97 18.33
CA ASP A 21 -4.50 8.68 19.58
C ASP A 21 -6.00 8.93 19.73
N HIS A 22 -6.72 8.89 18.60
CA HIS A 22 -8.16 9.13 18.54
C HIS A 22 -8.99 7.84 18.46
N LEU A 23 -8.36 6.67 18.45
CA LEU A 23 -9.05 5.38 18.41
C LEU A 23 -9.32 4.84 19.80
N THR A 24 -10.53 4.34 20.01
CA THR A 24 -10.83 3.48 21.17
C THR A 24 -10.16 2.11 21.01
N PRO A 25 -9.94 1.33 22.10
CA PRO A 25 -9.44 -0.03 21.98
C PRO A 25 -10.27 -0.85 20.99
N GLY A 26 -9.62 -1.51 20.03
CA GLY A 26 -10.26 -2.24 18.92
C GLY A 26 -10.82 -1.35 17.81
N GLY A 27 -10.83 -0.03 17.99
CA GLY A 27 -11.27 0.92 16.96
C GLY A 27 -10.35 0.94 15.75
N THR A 28 -10.88 1.32 14.59
CA THR A 28 -10.14 1.35 13.32
C THR A 28 -10.20 2.73 12.66
N ALA A 29 -9.13 3.09 11.95
CA ALA A 29 -9.08 4.22 11.03
C ALA A 29 -8.79 3.72 9.61
N HIS A 30 -9.44 4.33 8.63
CA HIS A 30 -9.25 4.03 7.21
C HIS A 30 -8.99 5.35 6.48
N LEU A 31 -7.83 5.47 5.87
CA LEU A 31 -7.34 6.70 5.29
C LEU A 31 -6.94 6.48 3.83
N LEU A 32 -7.23 7.46 2.98
CA LEU A 32 -6.53 7.63 1.72
C LEU A 32 -5.33 8.52 1.99
N ALA A 33 -4.14 8.07 1.61
CA ALA A 33 -2.91 8.78 1.84
C ALA A 33 -2.01 8.76 0.60
N ALA A 34 -1.05 9.66 0.60
CA ALA A 34 0.00 9.67 -0.39
C ALA A 34 1.34 9.92 0.30
N TRP A 35 2.38 9.38 -0.28
CA TRP A 35 3.75 9.44 0.22
C TRP A 35 4.74 9.62 -0.90
N VAL A 36 5.87 10.23 -0.61
CA VAL A 36 6.92 10.39 -1.60
C VAL A 36 7.86 9.18 -1.62
N HIS A 37 8.33 8.84 -2.80
CA HIS A 37 9.45 7.94 -3.00
C HIS A 37 10.73 8.76 -3.13
N THR A 38 11.73 8.44 -2.33
CA THR A 38 13.03 9.09 -2.34
C THR A 38 14.16 8.07 -2.50
N SER A 39 15.37 8.53 -2.79
CA SER A 39 16.52 7.64 -2.97
C SER A 39 17.06 7.07 -1.65
N GLY A 40 16.75 7.69 -0.52
CA GLY A 40 17.37 7.39 0.78
C GLY A 40 16.68 6.28 1.58
N GLU A 41 15.41 5.97 1.27
CA GLU A 41 14.60 4.98 1.99
C GLU A 41 13.55 4.36 1.07
N THR A 42 13.02 3.19 1.46
CA THR A 42 11.87 2.62 0.76
C THR A 42 10.59 3.31 1.23
N TRP A 43 9.56 3.34 0.37
CA TRP A 43 8.28 3.93 0.74
C TRP A 43 7.63 3.20 1.95
N GLN A 44 7.87 1.88 2.08
CA GLN A 44 7.41 1.09 3.22
C GLN A 44 8.05 1.58 4.52
N GLN A 45 9.36 1.81 4.52
CA GLN A 45 10.08 2.34 5.68
C GLN A 45 9.58 3.73 6.04
N ARG A 46 9.36 4.58 5.03
CA ARG A 46 8.85 5.93 5.21
C ARG A 46 7.48 5.92 5.90
N VAL A 47 6.51 5.21 5.35
CA VAL A 47 5.16 5.18 5.94
C VAL A 47 5.14 4.47 7.29
N ALA A 48 5.92 3.40 7.47
CA ALA A 48 6.04 2.73 8.75
C ALA A 48 6.59 3.65 9.85
N SER A 49 7.49 4.58 9.51
CA SER A 49 8.06 5.54 10.48
C SER A 49 7.03 6.55 11.04
N TRP A 50 5.89 6.72 10.39
CA TRP A 50 4.80 7.58 10.87
C TRP A 50 3.96 6.91 11.96
N LEU A 51 4.07 5.60 12.09
CA LEU A 51 3.26 4.78 12.99
C LEU A 51 4.03 4.49 14.29
N PRO A 52 3.34 4.36 15.43
CA PRO A 52 3.99 4.02 16.68
C PRO A 52 4.51 2.58 16.69
N ASP A 53 5.54 2.32 17.49
CA ASP A 53 6.16 1.00 17.64
C ASP A 53 5.30 -0.01 18.43
N LYS A 54 4.20 0.45 19.02
CA LYS A 54 3.32 -0.35 19.87
C LYS A 54 1.86 0.08 19.75
N GLY A 55 0.98 -0.82 20.14
CA GLY A 55 -0.45 -0.53 20.35
C GLY A 55 -1.28 -0.53 19.07
N ILE A 56 -0.71 -0.92 17.94
CA ILE A 56 -1.42 -0.94 16.66
C ILE A 56 -1.18 -2.18 15.83
N ALA A 57 -2.16 -2.51 14.99
CA ALA A 57 -1.98 -3.25 13.76
C ALA A 57 -2.28 -2.32 12.59
N ALA A 58 -1.45 -2.33 11.55
CA ALA A 58 -1.64 -1.48 10.39
C ALA A 58 -1.41 -2.24 9.07
N TRP A 59 -2.25 -1.94 8.09
CA TRP A 59 -2.10 -2.43 6.73
C TRP A 59 -2.03 -1.24 5.78
N VAL A 60 -0.89 -1.09 5.14
CA VAL A 60 -0.61 -0.03 4.16
C VAL A 60 -0.55 -0.65 2.79
N ILE A 61 -1.39 -0.16 1.88
CA ILE A 61 -1.49 -0.69 0.52
C ILE A 61 -1.16 0.42 -0.46
N GLN A 62 -0.05 0.29 -1.19
CA GLN A 62 0.25 1.15 -2.31
C GLN A 62 -0.48 0.66 -3.56
N ARG A 63 -1.34 1.50 -4.11
CA ARG A 63 -2.13 1.18 -5.30
C ARG A 63 -1.49 1.69 -6.58
N ASP A 64 -1.07 2.93 -6.57
CA ASP A 64 -0.53 3.63 -7.73
C ASP A 64 0.72 4.41 -7.35
N VAL A 65 1.57 4.63 -8.34
CA VAL A 65 2.72 5.54 -8.26
C VAL A 65 2.70 6.46 -9.48
N ALA A 66 2.69 7.76 -9.24
CA ALA A 66 2.86 8.76 -10.29
C ALA A 66 4.31 9.25 -10.30
N ASP A 67 4.86 9.49 -11.49
CA ASP A 67 6.08 10.30 -11.58
C ASP A 67 5.79 11.78 -11.25
N PRO A 68 6.79 12.56 -10.82
CA PRO A 68 6.60 13.95 -10.43
C PRO A 68 5.96 14.82 -11.50
N ALA A 69 6.27 14.61 -12.78
CA ALA A 69 5.71 15.44 -13.85
C ALA A 69 4.22 15.11 -14.08
N LEU A 70 3.85 13.83 -14.07
CA LEU A 70 2.45 13.40 -14.12
C LEU A 70 1.65 13.94 -12.94
N TYR A 71 2.23 13.86 -11.73
CA TYR A 71 1.61 14.40 -10.53
C TYR A 71 1.33 15.91 -10.65
N VAL A 72 2.34 16.69 -11.04
CA VAL A 72 2.20 18.14 -11.20
C VAL A 72 1.17 18.49 -12.26
N SER A 73 1.21 17.85 -13.43
CA SER A 73 0.26 18.12 -14.50
C SER A 73 -1.19 17.83 -14.09
N THR A 74 -1.43 16.71 -13.42
CA THR A 74 -2.75 16.33 -12.94
C THR A 74 -3.33 17.37 -11.97
N TRP A 75 -2.51 17.85 -11.04
CA TRP A 75 -2.99 18.83 -10.06
C TRP A 75 -3.19 20.23 -10.62
N LEU A 76 -2.37 20.66 -11.59
CA LEU A 76 -2.58 21.94 -12.27
C LEU A 76 -3.83 21.90 -13.16
N GLU A 77 -4.10 20.79 -13.83
CA GLU A 77 -5.35 20.59 -14.57
C GLU A 77 -6.58 20.64 -13.65
N ASP A 78 -6.51 20.02 -12.48
CA ASP A 78 -7.59 20.05 -11.49
C ASP A 78 -7.85 21.48 -10.95
N GLU A 79 -6.81 22.32 -10.89
CA GLU A 79 -6.94 23.75 -10.62
C GLU A 79 -7.45 24.56 -11.84
N SER A 80 -7.74 23.91 -12.95
CA SER A 80 -8.12 24.55 -14.21
C SER A 80 -7.01 25.48 -14.78
N LEU A 81 -5.77 25.20 -14.46
CA LEU A 81 -4.61 25.94 -14.96
C LEU A 81 -4.02 25.21 -16.18
N ASP A 82 -4.01 25.88 -17.35
CA ASP A 82 -3.36 25.33 -18.52
C ASP A 82 -1.83 25.30 -18.31
N ILE A 83 -1.27 24.09 -18.25
CA ILE A 83 0.18 23.87 -18.10
C ILE A 83 1.03 24.50 -19.20
N ARG A 84 0.44 24.83 -20.37
CA ARG A 84 1.11 25.50 -21.49
C ARG A 84 1.11 27.02 -21.35
N SER A 85 0.30 27.57 -20.45
CA SER A 85 0.31 29.00 -20.15
C SER A 85 1.62 29.42 -19.46
N PRO A 86 2.03 30.68 -19.53
CA PRO A 86 3.21 31.15 -18.81
C PRO A 86 3.13 30.89 -17.30
N GLU A 87 1.96 31.09 -16.69
CA GLU A 87 1.72 30.80 -15.27
C GLU A 87 1.82 29.30 -14.97
N GLY A 88 1.20 28.44 -15.80
CA GLY A 88 1.27 26.99 -15.66
C GLY A 88 2.70 26.45 -15.77
N GLN A 89 3.49 27.01 -16.69
CA GLN A 89 4.91 26.65 -16.83
C GLN A 89 5.75 27.08 -15.62
N GLU A 90 5.51 28.28 -15.09
CA GLU A 90 6.21 28.76 -13.91
C GLU A 90 5.89 27.89 -12.68
N ARG A 91 4.62 27.60 -12.43
CA ARG A 91 4.20 26.73 -11.32
C ARG A 91 4.70 25.30 -11.48
N SER A 92 4.62 24.73 -12.68
CA SER A 92 5.17 23.40 -12.96
C SER A 92 6.65 23.32 -12.64
N ARG A 93 7.42 24.33 -13.08
CA ARG A 93 8.85 24.39 -12.81
C ARG A 93 9.13 24.46 -11.31
N ALA A 94 8.46 25.34 -10.58
CA ALA A 94 8.67 25.51 -9.14
C ALA A 94 8.38 24.21 -8.38
N TRP A 95 7.33 23.47 -8.74
CA TRP A 95 7.02 22.20 -8.11
C TRP A 95 8.04 21.10 -8.44
N LEU A 96 8.46 21.02 -9.70
CA LEU A 96 9.45 20.02 -10.12
C LEU A 96 10.84 20.29 -9.52
N GLU A 97 11.24 21.55 -9.42
CA GLU A 97 12.47 21.96 -8.72
C GLU A 97 12.40 21.56 -7.23
N HIS A 98 11.26 21.80 -6.57
CA HIS A 98 11.06 21.41 -5.19
C HIS A 98 11.15 19.88 -4.99
N PHE A 99 10.53 19.08 -5.87
CA PHE A 99 10.67 17.62 -5.82
C PHE A 99 12.11 17.17 -6.07
N GLN A 100 12.81 17.80 -7.00
CA GLN A 100 14.21 17.50 -7.28
C GLN A 100 15.12 17.82 -6.10
N GLU A 101 14.93 18.97 -5.43
CA GLU A 101 15.68 19.35 -4.23
C GLU A 101 15.52 18.34 -3.07
N HIS A 102 14.37 17.66 -3.01
CA HIS A 102 14.07 16.66 -2.00
C HIS A 102 14.25 15.20 -2.52
N GLU A 103 14.90 15.02 -3.65
CA GLU A 103 15.18 13.72 -4.27
C GLU A 103 13.91 12.86 -4.47
N VAL A 104 12.76 13.50 -4.68
CA VAL A 104 11.50 12.79 -4.95
C VAL A 104 11.51 12.24 -6.36
N ASN A 105 11.40 10.93 -6.49
CA ASN A 105 11.38 10.21 -7.76
C ASN A 105 10.02 9.56 -8.09
N GLY A 106 9.07 9.61 -7.16
CA GLY A 106 7.70 9.14 -7.33
C GLY A 106 6.79 9.58 -6.21
N ILE A 107 5.50 9.59 -6.46
CA ILE A 107 4.45 9.84 -5.47
C ILE A 107 3.53 8.63 -5.44
N GLY A 108 3.59 7.88 -4.33
CA GLY A 108 2.71 6.75 -4.08
C GLY A 108 1.36 7.19 -3.57
N PHE A 109 0.32 6.46 -3.96
CA PHE A 109 -1.05 6.64 -3.49
C PHE A 109 -1.61 5.33 -2.99
N GLY A 110 -2.35 5.38 -1.90
CA GLY A 110 -2.94 4.15 -1.41
C GLY A 110 -3.82 4.33 -0.18
N PHE A 111 -3.99 3.21 0.49
CA PHE A 111 -4.84 3.07 1.65
C PHE A 111 -3.99 2.77 2.87
N VAL A 112 -4.34 3.38 4.00
CA VAL A 112 -3.79 3.07 5.31
C VAL A 112 -4.95 2.67 6.20
N ALA A 113 -4.94 1.42 6.65
CA ALA A 113 -5.88 0.91 7.64
C ALA A 113 -5.13 0.67 8.94
N ILE A 114 -5.63 1.20 10.04
CA ILE A 114 -5.01 1.11 11.36
C ILE A 114 -6.05 0.58 12.34
N GLN A 115 -5.68 -0.37 13.18
CA GLN A 115 -6.48 -0.82 14.32
C GLN A 115 -5.70 -0.60 15.61
N ARG A 116 -6.34 -0.02 16.63
CA ARG A 116 -5.78 0.03 17.97
C ARG A 116 -5.92 -1.32 18.64
N ILE A 117 -4.77 -1.86 19.08
CA ILE A 117 -4.66 -3.11 19.84
C ILE A 117 -4.24 -2.82 21.29
N GLY A 118 -3.76 -3.83 22.04
CA GLY A 118 -3.24 -3.61 23.40
C GLY A 118 -2.06 -2.64 23.42
N ASP A 119 -2.08 -1.65 24.32
CA ASP A 119 -1.12 -0.56 24.33
C ASP A 119 0.35 -0.99 24.49
N ASP A 120 0.59 -2.11 25.15
CA ASP A 120 1.92 -2.69 25.37
C ASP A 120 2.34 -3.70 24.27
N GLU A 121 1.43 -4.04 23.36
CA GLU A 121 1.73 -4.99 22.30
C GLU A 121 2.59 -4.34 21.21
N PRO A 122 3.60 -5.05 20.69
CA PRO A 122 4.38 -4.58 19.55
C PRO A 122 3.48 -4.27 18.37
N ALA A 123 3.80 -3.22 17.62
CA ALA A 123 3.10 -2.91 16.38
C ALA A 123 3.27 -4.04 15.36
N ASP A 124 2.20 -4.29 14.60
CA ASP A 124 2.21 -5.18 13.44
C ASP A 124 1.89 -4.35 12.21
N ILE A 125 2.90 -4.09 11.38
CA ILE A 125 2.78 -3.21 10.22
C ILE A 125 3.11 -4.00 8.96
N LEU A 126 2.12 -4.19 8.09
CA LEU A 126 2.30 -4.72 6.74
C LEU A 126 2.17 -3.59 5.74
N ALA A 127 3.17 -3.41 4.88
CA ALA A 127 3.15 -2.47 3.77
C ALA A 127 3.46 -3.20 2.47
N GLU A 128 2.50 -3.21 1.55
CA GLU A 128 2.60 -3.97 0.30
C GLU A 128 2.03 -3.21 -0.90
N GLU A 129 2.47 -3.61 -2.09
CA GLU A 129 1.98 -3.07 -3.35
C GLU A 129 0.80 -3.88 -3.86
N MET A 130 -0.24 -3.19 -4.32
CA MET A 130 -1.40 -3.81 -4.93
C MET A 130 -1.83 -3.03 -6.19
N PRO A 131 -1.10 -3.21 -7.29
CA PRO A 131 -1.36 -2.49 -8.53
C PRO A 131 -2.60 -3.01 -9.28
N GLN A 132 -3.19 -4.13 -8.84
CA GLN A 132 -4.37 -4.70 -9.49
C GLN A 132 -5.62 -3.85 -9.23
N ALA A 133 -6.48 -3.75 -10.23
CA ALA A 133 -7.76 -3.08 -10.08
C ALA A 133 -8.64 -3.81 -9.05
N PHE A 134 -9.26 -3.04 -8.17
CA PHE A 134 -10.27 -3.56 -7.25
C PHE A 134 -11.62 -3.53 -7.94
N SER A 135 -12.30 -4.64 -7.98
CA SER A 135 -13.70 -4.73 -8.41
C SER A 135 -14.69 -4.69 -7.24
N ASP A 136 -14.22 -5.01 -6.04
CA ASP A 136 -15.01 -5.15 -4.82
C ASP A 136 -14.52 -4.19 -3.71
N PRO A 137 -15.38 -3.86 -2.74
CA PRO A 137 -14.99 -3.04 -1.60
C PRO A 137 -13.83 -3.67 -0.81
N LEU A 138 -12.82 -2.87 -0.46
CA LEU A 138 -11.66 -3.32 0.33
C LEU A 138 -11.99 -3.56 1.82
N GLY A 139 -13.10 -3.01 2.32
CA GLY A 139 -13.48 -3.12 3.74
C GLY A 139 -13.49 -4.54 4.32
N PRO A 140 -14.15 -5.52 3.68
CA PRO A 140 -14.14 -6.90 4.15
C PRO A 140 -12.73 -7.51 4.24
N GLU A 141 -11.85 -7.16 3.30
CA GLU A 141 -10.46 -7.63 3.32
C GLU A 141 -9.65 -7.05 4.49
N VAL A 142 -9.88 -5.78 4.81
CA VAL A 142 -9.23 -5.13 5.95
C VAL A 142 -9.71 -5.76 7.26
N GLU A 143 -11.01 -6.05 7.38
CA GLU A 143 -11.55 -6.75 8.54
C GLU A 143 -10.94 -8.15 8.70
N GLU A 144 -10.88 -8.93 7.61
CA GLU A 144 -10.21 -10.24 7.61
C GLU A 144 -8.72 -10.13 7.94
N TYR A 145 -8.03 -9.09 7.46
CA TYR A 145 -6.61 -8.86 7.78
C TYR A 145 -6.43 -8.69 9.30
N PHE A 146 -7.17 -7.79 9.93
CA PHE A 146 -7.06 -7.58 11.37
C PHE A 146 -7.46 -8.81 12.19
N ALA A 147 -8.46 -9.56 11.74
CA ALA A 147 -8.82 -10.82 12.37
C ALA A 147 -7.69 -11.86 12.29
N ARG A 148 -6.99 -11.96 11.15
CA ARG A 148 -5.82 -12.84 11.01
C ARG A 148 -4.64 -12.41 11.87
N VAL A 149 -4.36 -11.11 11.94
CA VAL A 149 -3.29 -10.57 12.80
C VAL A 149 -3.58 -10.88 14.27
N ALA A 150 -4.81 -10.61 14.73
CA ALA A 150 -5.21 -10.95 16.10
C ALA A 150 -5.04 -12.45 16.39
N TRP A 151 -5.53 -13.32 15.51
CA TRP A 151 -5.38 -14.76 15.65
C TRP A 151 -3.92 -15.23 15.69
N LEU A 152 -3.05 -14.64 14.84
CA LEU A 152 -1.62 -14.97 14.85
C LEU A 152 -0.93 -14.57 16.15
N ARG A 153 -1.33 -13.46 16.76
CA ARG A 153 -0.78 -12.99 18.04
C ARG A 153 -1.15 -13.90 19.22
N ASP A 154 -2.33 -14.50 19.18
CA ASP A 154 -2.79 -15.42 20.21
C ASP A 154 -2.09 -16.78 20.16
N LEU A 155 -1.35 -17.09 19.09
CA LEU A 155 -0.61 -18.35 18.95
C LEU A 155 0.69 -18.34 19.75
N VAL A 156 0.94 -19.44 20.44
CA VAL A 156 2.26 -19.67 21.04
C VAL A 156 3.27 -20.13 19.98
N PRO A 157 4.58 -19.86 20.17
CA PRO A 157 5.62 -20.28 19.23
C PRO A 157 5.52 -21.79 18.89
N GLY A 158 5.50 -22.11 17.60
CA GLY A 158 5.40 -23.48 17.09
C GLY A 158 3.97 -24.03 16.95
N GLU A 159 2.96 -23.37 17.49
CA GLU A 159 1.59 -23.86 17.42
C GLU A 159 1.04 -23.80 15.97
N LEU A 160 1.47 -22.83 15.18
CA LEU A 160 1.06 -22.67 13.78
C LEU A 160 1.32 -23.93 12.93
N GLN A 161 2.44 -24.62 13.18
CA GLN A 161 2.82 -25.84 12.46
C GLN A 161 1.88 -27.03 12.74
N GLY A 162 1.18 -27.01 13.87
CA GLY A 162 0.18 -28.02 14.23
C GLY A 162 -1.23 -27.72 13.74
N LYS A 163 -1.47 -26.55 13.15
CA LYS A 163 -2.81 -26.18 12.67
C LYS A 163 -3.13 -26.83 11.33
N HIS A 164 -4.39 -27.16 11.15
CA HIS A 164 -4.92 -27.64 9.88
C HIS A 164 -5.63 -26.50 9.16
N PHE A 165 -5.23 -26.28 7.92
CA PHE A 165 -5.79 -25.22 7.10
C PHE A 165 -6.65 -25.79 5.99
N GLN A 166 -7.67 -25.03 5.60
CA GLN A 166 -8.48 -25.30 4.42
C GLN A 166 -8.18 -24.25 3.35
N VAL A 167 -8.22 -24.68 2.09
CA VAL A 167 -8.22 -23.74 0.97
C VAL A 167 -9.54 -22.96 1.01
N ARG A 168 -9.46 -21.64 1.10
CA ARG A 168 -10.66 -20.80 1.12
C ARG A 168 -11.38 -20.84 -0.23
N PRO A 169 -12.71 -20.65 -0.26
CA PRO A 169 -13.42 -20.34 -1.50
C PRO A 169 -12.82 -19.08 -2.17
N GLY A 170 -12.95 -18.97 -3.46
CA GLY A 170 -12.44 -17.82 -4.21
C GLY A 170 -10.93 -17.84 -4.47
N LEU A 171 -10.28 -19.01 -4.36
CA LEU A 171 -8.91 -19.22 -4.85
C LEU A 171 -8.92 -20.03 -6.15
N ALA A 172 -8.18 -19.55 -7.13
CA ALA A 172 -7.83 -20.28 -8.33
C ALA A 172 -6.36 -20.69 -8.29
N ARG A 173 -6.08 -21.86 -8.83
CA ARG A 173 -4.72 -22.31 -9.11
C ARG A 173 -4.45 -22.15 -10.59
N GLU A 174 -3.36 -21.48 -10.93
CA GLU A 174 -2.89 -21.28 -12.29
C GLU A 174 -1.58 -22.04 -12.50
N ASP A 175 -1.55 -22.95 -13.46
CA ASP A 175 -0.32 -23.61 -13.93
C ASP A 175 0.18 -22.85 -15.16
N ILE A 176 1.31 -22.16 -15.04
CA ILE A 176 1.92 -21.37 -16.11
C ILE A 176 3.02 -22.20 -16.74
N GLY A 177 2.93 -22.40 -18.05
CA GLY A 177 3.93 -23.13 -18.82
C GLY A 177 4.57 -22.25 -19.89
N THR A 178 5.84 -22.47 -20.14
CA THR A 178 6.56 -21.93 -21.31
C THR A 178 6.70 -23.04 -22.35
N PRO A 179 6.76 -22.69 -23.66
CA PRO A 179 7.07 -23.69 -24.70
C PRO A 179 8.34 -24.47 -24.36
N ASP A 180 8.29 -25.75 -24.55
CA ASP A 180 9.46 -26.62 -24.36
C ASP A 180 10.37 -26.50 -25.59
N GLU A 181 11.47 -25.77 -25.45
CA GLU A 181 12.41 -25.51 -26.55
C GLU A 181 13.23 -26.76 -26.92
N ASP A 182 13.48 -27.65 -25.95
CA ASP A 182 14.28 -28.87 -26.18
C ASP A 182 13.50 -29.90 -26.94
N LEU A 183 12.22 -30.08 -26.61
CA LEU A 183 11.34 -31.05 -27.30
C LEU A 183 10.69 -30.46 -28.56
N GLY A 184 10.70 -29.13 -28.73
CA GLY A 184 10.06 -28.46 -29.87
C GLY A 184 8.54 -28.58 -29.90
N GLN A 185 7.92 -29.13 -28.83
CA GLN A 185 6.47 -29.27 -28.66
C GLN A 185 6.09 -29.36 -27.20
N GLY A 186 4.87 -28.90 -26.88
CA GLY A 186 4.36 -28.93 -25.50
C GLY A 186 4.83 -27.73 -24.65
N PHE A 187 4.61 -27.86 -23.36
CA PHE A 187 4.93 -26.82 -22.38
C PHE A 187 5.60 -27.42 -21.15
N THR A 188 6.68 -26.79 -20.69
CA THR A 188 7.29 -27.07 -19.41
C THR A 188 6.73 -26.10 -18.37
N ARG A 189 6.37 -26.60 -17.18
CA ARG A 189 5.85 -25.74 -16.11
C ARG A 189 6.92 -24.72 -15.69
N ALA A 190 6.58 -23.44 -15.84
CA ALA A 190 7.44 -22.32 -15.43
C ALA A 190 7.09 -21.83 -14.01
N ALA A 191 5.80 -21.81 -13.65
CA ALA A 191 5.36 -21.38 -12.35
C ALA A 191 4.01 -22.04 -11.96
N LEU A 192 3.80 -22.11 -10.66
CA LEU A 192 2.50 -22.39 -10.06
C LEU A 192 2.07 -21.14 -9.29
N ARG A 193 0.87 -20.66 -9.54
CA ARG A 193 0.37 -19.44 -8.91
C ARG A 193 -0.99 -19.69 -8.26
N LEU A 194 -1.16 -19.14 -7.07
CA LEU A 194 -2.47 -19.04 -6.41
C LEU A 194 -2.98 -17.63 -6.59
N THR A 195 -4.17 -17.48 -7.18
CA THR A 195 -4.78 -16.17 -7.46
C THR A 195 -6.15 -16.10 -6.80
N ARG A 196 -6.46 -14.97 -6.18
CA ARG A 196 -7.81 -14.70 -5.70
C ARG A 196 -8.73 -14.38 -6.87
N THR A 197 -9.95 -14.92 -6.83
CA THR A 197 -11.00 -14.71 -7.83
C THR A 197 -12.15 -13.84 -7.29
N ASP A 198 -12.19 -13.62 -5.99
CA ASP A 198 -13.11 -12.74 -5.28
C ASP A 198 -12.32 -11.60 -4.59
N GLY A 199 -12.82 -10.38 -4.63
CA GLY A 199 -12.16 -9.21 -4.06
C GLY A 199 -10.85 -8.83 -4.76
N PRO A 200 -9.88 -8.26 -4.04
CA PRO A 200 -8.57 -7.91 -4.58
C PRO A 200 -7.85 -9.14 -5.13
N ARG A 201 -7.40 -9.06 -6.38
CA ARG A 201 -6.78 -10.19 -7.08
C ARG A 201 -5.30 -10.35 -6.72
N TRP A 202 -5.02 -10.73 -5.50
CA TRP A 202 -3.66 -11.14 -5.14
C TRP A 202 -3.26 -12.42 -5.83
N SER A 203 -2.01 -12.47 -6.23
CA SER A 203 -1.41 -13.62 -6.87
C SER A 203 -0.05 -13.90 -6.24
N HIS A 204 0.15 -15.13 -5.77
CA HIS A 204 1.39 -15.60 -5.17
C HIS A 204 1.90 -16.82 -5.90
N GLU A 205 3.19 -16.80 -6.24
CA GLU A 205 3.88 -17.99 -6.74
C GLU A 205 4.21 -18.94 -5.60
N VAL A 206 4.04 -20.25 -5.83
CA VAL A 206 4.21 -21.31 -4.84
C VAL A 206 5.23 -22.33 -5.31
#